data_b926d917e95f2d8001a4c581e2f1e7cd
#
_entry.id   b926d917e95f2d8001a4c581e2f1e7cd
#
_cell.length_a   1.000
_cell.length_b   1.000
_cell.length_c   1.000
_cell.angle_alpha   90.00
_cell.angle_beta   90.00
_cell.angle_gamma   90.00
#
_symmetry.space_group_name_H-M   'P 1'
#
loop_
_entity.id
_entity.type
_entity.pdbx_description
1 polymer ?
#
loop_
_entity_poly.entity_id
_entity_poly.type
_entity_poly.pdbx_seq_one_letter_code
_entity_poly.pdbx_strand_id
1 'polypeptide(L)'
;MISDFVIPEFIFREFFLWLLVQSEMKAGSFELGGEYVSFRVEDQLKLEGEGDVRQTDLRKGVPSISQEARSSLRNGKLPTRMRVRLVTGGDEYIFVMDTKLMELRGVKMPVVPLSEAELKMEQRIFHLSQIYRMLELLFNQFASLRLDAEKWGAQVKEINQWLLEEPS
;
A
#
# COMPACT_ATOMS: atom_id res chain seq x y z
N MET A 1 -6.36 -18.61 -26.35
CA MET A 1 -7.20 -18.56 -25.13
C MET A 1 -6.44 -17.80 -24.07
N ILE A 2 -6.87 -16.59 -23.79
CA ILE A 2 -6.32 -15.82 -22.67
C ILE A 2 -7.01 -16.35 -21.42
N SER A 3 -6.28 -17.04 -20.57
CA SER A 3 -6.80 -17.37 -19.26
C SER A 3 -6.88 -16.07 -18.48
N ASP A 4 -8.08 -15.70 -18.06
CA ASP A 4 -8.28 -14.59 -17.12
C ASP A 4 -7.60 -14.97 -15.80
N PHE A 5 -6.34 -14.54 -15.65
CA PHE A 5 -5.60 -14.75 -14.43
C PHE A 5 -6.09 -13.74 -13.41
N VAL A 6 -7.00 -14.17 -12.55
CA VAL A 6 -7.50 -13.34 -11.45
C VAL A 6 -6.60 -13.57 -10.23
N ILE A 7 -5.95 -12.51 -9.77
CA ILE A 7 -5.18 -12.54 -8.52
C ILE A 7 -6.19 -12.57 -7.36
N PRO A 8 -6.14 -13.57 -6.48
CA PRO A 8 -7.04 -13.62 -5.31
C PRO A 8 -6.87 -12.41 -4.39
N GLU A 9 -7.96 -11.91 -3.83
CA GLU A 9 -7.95 -10.73 -2.96
C GLU A 9 -7.00 -10.88 -1.76
N PHE A 10 -6.86 -12.09 -1.19
CA PHE A 10 -5.98 -12.30 -0.05
C PHE A 10 -4.51 -11.98 -0.35
N ILE A 11 -4.06 -12.14 -1.59
CA ILE A 11 -2.71 -11.75 -2.02
C ILE A 11 -2.55 -10.23 -1.90
N PHE A 12 -3.56 -9.46 -2.27
CA PHE A 12 -3.54 -8.00 -2.10
C PHE A 12 -3.56 -7.60 -0.62
N ARG A 13 -4.25 -8.34 0.24
CA ARG A 13 -4.22 -8.12 1.70
C ARG A 13 -2.83 -8.37 2.28
N GLU A 14 -2.16 -9.44 1.85
CA GLU A 14 -0.77 -9.72 2.23
C GLU A 14 0.18 -8.64 1.68
N PHE A 15 -0.03 -8.18 0.46
CA PHE A 15 0.72 -7.09 -0.13
C PHE A 15 0.55 -5.79 0.69
N PHE A 16 -0.66 -5.45 1.09
CA PHE A 16 -0.92 -4.28 1.92
C PHE A 16 -0.26 -4.39 3.29
N LEU A 17 -0.29 -5.56 3.91
CA LEU A 17 0.44 -5.80 5.15
C LEU A 17 1.95 -5.60 4.97
N TRP A 18 2.51 -6.18 3.93
CA TRP A 18 3.93 -6.02 3.61
C TRP A 18 4.29 -4.55 3.37
N LEU A 19 3.49 -3.82 2.59
CA LEU A 19 3.67 -2.38 2.36
C LEU A 19 3.65 -1.58 3.66
N LEU A 20 2.66 -1.84 4.50
CA LEU A 20 2.50 -1.17 5.79
C LEU A 20 3.73 -1.35 6.67
N VAL A 21 4.17 -2.59 6.85
CA VAL A 21 5.32 -2.91 7.70
C VAL A 21 6.62 -2.37 7.10
N GLN A 22 6.84 -2.56 5.81
CA GLN A 22 8.04 -2.06 5.14
C GLN A 22 8.12 -0.53 5.15
N SER A 23 7.00 0.16 4.97
CA SER A 23 6.97 1.61 5.05
C SER A 23 7.37 2.12 6.43
N GLU A 24 6.97 1.43 7.50
CA GLU A 24 7.38 1.77 8.86
C GLU A 24 8.87 1.44 9.10
N MET A 25 9.31 0.24 8.72
CA MET A 25 10.69 -0.21 8.92
C MET A 25 11.71 0.62 8.13
N LYS A 26 11.34 1.05 6.92
CA LYS A 26 12.21 1.84 6.02
C LYS A 26 11.98 3.35 6.11
N ALA A 27 11.21 3.81 7.09
CA ALA A 27 10.79 5.22 7.21
C ALA A 27 10.16 5.76 5.91
N GLY A 28 9.43 4.90 5.20
CA GLY A 28 8.76 5.24 3.95
C GLY A 28 9.64 5.27 2.70
N SER A 29 10.93 4.96 2.80
CA SER A 29 11.85 5.03 1.66
C SER A 29 12.01 3.69 0.96
N PHE A 30 11.73 3.65 -0.34
CA PHE A 30 11.89 2.48 -1.20
C PHE A 30 12.81 2.82 -2.38
N GLU A 31 13.62 1.86 -2.79
CA GLU A 31 14.36 1.93 -4.05
C GLU A 31 13.64 1.07 -5.09
N LEU A 32 13.13 1.72 -6.14
CA LEU A 32 12.36 1.08 -7.19
C LEU A 32 12.95 1.44 -8.55
N GLY A 33 13.52 0.45 -9.24
CA GLY A 33 14.06 0.64 -10.59
C GLY A 33 15.14 1.73 -10.70
N GLY A 34 15.97 1.88 -9.64
CA GLY A 34 17.01 2.90 -9.60
C GLY A 34 16.54 4.28 -9.10
N GLU A 35 15.27 4.40 -8.77
CA GLU A 35 14.68 5.63 -8.22
C GLU A 35 14.32 5.45 -6.74
N TYR A 36 14.50 6.50 -5.95
CA TYR A 36 14.00 6.52 -4.58
C TYR A 36 12.56 7.05 -4.55
N VAL A 37 11.70 6.27 -3.93
CA VAL A 37 10.28 6.56 -3.80
C VAL A 37 9.92 6.59 -2.32
N SER A 38 9.17 7.61 -1.90
CA SER A 38 8.58 7.65 -0.57
C SER A 38 7.15 7.11 -0.61
N PHE A 39 6.88 6.11 0.21
CA PHE A 39 5.55 5.54 0.37
C PHE A 39 5.21 5.48 1.85
N ARG A 40 4.13 6.13 2.25
CA ARG A 40 3.69 6.16 3.65
C ARG A 40 2.19 5.94 3.75
N VAL A 41 1.78 5.22 4.77
CA VAL A 41 0.36 5.14 5.15
C VAL A 41 0.00 6.38 5.94
N GLU A 42 -1.09 7.03 5.51
CA GLU A 42 -1.61 8.25 6.11
C GLU A 42 -2.65 7.94 7.21
N ASP A 43 -3.64 8.78 7.35
CA ASP A 43 -4.60 8.84 8.43
C ASP A 43 -5.79 7.87 8.35
N GLN A 44 -5.79 6.95 7.38
CA GLN A 44 -6.86 5.95 7.25
C GLN A 44 -6.28 4.55 7.03
N LEU A 45 -6.71 3.64 7.88
CA LEU A 45 -6.36 2.23 7.80
C LEU A 45 -7.57 1.39 8.21
N LYS A 46 -7.98 0.48 7.34
CA LYS A 46 -9.04 -0.48 7.61
C LYS A 46 -8.46 -1.89 7.68
N LEU A 47 -8.73 -2.59 8.76
CA LEU A 47 -8.28 -3.95 9.00
C LEU A 47 -9.49 -4.86 9.11
N GLU A 48 -9.46 -5.99 8.40
CA GLU A 48 -10.52 -7.00 8.43
C GLU A 48 -9.94 -8.38 8.71
N GLY A 49 -10.66 -9.17 9.53
CA GLY A 49 -10.36 -10.56 9.80
C GLY A 49 -11.26 -11.51 9.03
N GLU A 50 -10.94 -12.80 9.09
CA GLU A 50 -11.80 -13.87 8.61
C GLU A 50 -12.87 -14.22 9.66
N GLY A 51 -14.04 -14.69 9.22
CA GLY A 51 -15.12 -15.12 10.09
C GLY A 51 -16.05 -13.99 10.53
N ASP A 52 -16.41 -13.96 11.82
CA ASP A 52 -17.18 -12.86 12.41
C ASP A 52 -16.43 -11.55 12.15
N VAL A 53 -16.88 -10.82 11.14
CA VAL A 53 -16.17 -9.70 10.55
C VAL A 53 -16.07 -8.55 11.55
N ARG A 54 -15.07 -8.61 12.40
CA ARG A 54 -14.69 -7.48 13.20
C ARG A 54 -13.75 -6.62 12.39
N GLN A 55 -14.28 -5.54 11.92
CA GLN A 55 -13.59 -4.52 11.19
C GLN A 55 -12.99 -3.52 12.18
N THR A 56 -11.74 -3.13 11.95
CA THR A 56 -11.10 -2.03 12.66
C THR A 56 -10.87 -0.89 11.68
N ASP A 57 -11.52 0.24 11.92
CA ASP A 57 -11.33 1.48 11.17
C ASP A 57 -10.52 2.47 12.01
N LEU A 58 -9.33 2.79 11.55
CA LEU A 58 -8.43 3.75 12.18
C LEU A 58 -8.40 5.03 11.34
N ARG A 59 -8.82 6.12 11.95
CA ARG A 59 -8.84 7.45 11.33
C ARG A 59 -8.26 8.46 12.30
N LYS A 60 -7.40 9.31 11.84
CA LYS A 60 -6.62 10.33 12.58
C LYS A 60 -5.27 9.83 13.07
N GLY A 61 -4.30 10.71 13.07
CA GLY A 61 -2.92 10.43 13.46
C GLY A 61 -2.19 9.59 12.42
N VAL A 62 -1.31 8.72 12.88
CA VAL A 62 -0.59 7.73 12.06
C VAL A 62 -1.02 6.34 12.50
N PRO A 63 -2.08 5.76 11.89
CA PRO A 63 -2.70 4.52 12.35
C PRO A 63 -1.75 3.33 12.40
N SER A 64 -0.79 3.28 11.48
CA SER A 64 0.14 2.15 11.33
C SER A 64 1.03 1.90 12.55
N ILE A 65 1.28 2.95 13.35
CA ILE A 65 2.10 2.84 14.57
C ILE A 65 1.26 2.71 15.84
N SER A 66 -0.06 2.75 15.74
CA SER A 66 -0.94 2.67 16.90
C SER A 66 -0.93 1.27 17.54
N GLN A 67 -1.12 1.22 18.86
CA GLN A 67 -1.27 -0.06 19.57
C GLN A 67 -2.50 -0.84 19.09
N GLU A 68 -3.57 -0.14 18.74
CA GLU A 68 -4.79 -0.74 18.22
C GLU A 68 -4.55 -1.43 16.87
N ALA A 69 -3.82 -0.79 15.97
CA ALA A 69 -3.44 -1.38 14.69
C ALA A 69 -2.59 -2.63 14.90
N ARG A 70 -1.54 -2.55 15.72
CA ARG A 70 -0.67 -3.69 15.99
C ARG A 70 -1.40 -4.85 16.67
N SER A 71 -2.27 -4.54 17.63
CA SER A 71 -3.11 -5.54 18.28
C SER A 71 -4.04 -6.25 17.29
N SER A 72 -4.69 -5.49 16.40
CA SER A 72 -5.56 -6.05 15.37
C SER A 72 -4.80 -6.93 14.38
N LEU A 73 -3.61 -6.52 13.97
CA LEU A 73 -2.74 -7.31 13.09
C LEU A 73 -2.25 -8.60 13.76
N ARG A 74 -1.87 -8.54 15.05
CA ARG A 74 -1.51 -9.72 15.83
C ARG A 74 -2.65 -10.71 15.97
N ASN A 75 -3.89 -10.23 15.97
CA ASN A 75 -5.10 -11.06 16.01
C ASN A 75 -5.51 -11.62 14.64
N GLY A 76 -4.67 -11.49 13.63
CA GLY A 76 -4.88 -12.04 12.30
C GLY A 76 -5.70 -11.20 11.35
N LYS A 77 -6.03 -9.95 11.70
CA LYS A 77 -6.63 -9.02 10.76
C LYS A 77 -5.59 -8.54 9.75
N LEU A 78 -6.02 -8.29 8.52
CA LEU A 78 -5.17 -7.80 7.45
C LEU A 78 -5.70 -6.47 6.91
N PRO A 79 -4.81 -5.59 6.42
CA PRO A 79 -5.24 -4.34 5.80
C PRO A 79 -6.05 -4.61 4.53
N THR A 80 -7.21 -3.96 4.42
CA THR A 80 -8.06 -4.02 3.22
C THR A 80 -8.22 -2.67 2.55
N ARG A 81 -7.94 -1.59 3.28
CA ARG A 81 -7.98 -0.23 2.76
C ARG A 81 -6.96 0.63 3.47
N MET A 82 -6.20 1.40 2.71
CA MET A 82 -5.19 2.32 3.23
C MET A 82 -5.22 3.63 2.45
N ARG A 83 -5.17 4.75 3.15
CA ARG A 83 -4.84 6.03 2.54
C ARG A 83 -3.34 6.20 2.55
N VAL A 84 -2.76 6.47 1.39
CA VAL A 84 -1.32 6.51 1.21
C VAL A 84 -0.86 7.83 0.59
N ARG A 85 0.37 8.18 0.93
CA ARG A 85 1.12 9.26 0.30
C ARG A 85 2.29 8.65 -0.45
N LEU A 86 2.35 8.90 -1.75
CA LEU A 86 3.41 8.46 -2.64
C LEU A 86 4.13 9.67 -3.20
N VAL A 87 5.44 9.72 -3.03
CA VAL A 87 6.27 10.79 -3.61
C VAL A 87 7.30 10.18 -4.53
N THR A 88 7.31 10.60 -5.77
CA THR A 88 8.26 10.14 -6.79
C THR A 88 8.59 11.28 -7.75
N GLY A 89 9.87 11.45 -8.07
CA GLY A 89 10.31 12.48 -9.03
C GLY A 89 9.93 13.90 -8.66
N GLY A 90 9.74 14.21 -7.37
CA GLY A 90 9.28 15.51 -6.91
C GLY A 90 7.77 15.71 -6.91
N ASP A 91 7.01 14.77 -7.46
CA ASP A 91 5.55 14.79 -7.46
C ASP A 91 5.00 14.02 -6.27
N GLU A 92 3.95 14.57 -5.66
CA GLU A 92 3.25 13.98 -4.52
C GLU A 92 1.84 13.55 -4.92
N TYR A 93 1.51 12.31 -4.54
CA TYR A 93 0.20 11.72 -4.77
C TYR A 93 -0.39 11.25 -3.45
N ILE A 94 -1.67 11.51 -3.23
CA ILE A 94 -2.42 10.98 -2.08
C ILE A 94 -3.65 10.28 -2.62
N PHE A 95 -3.86 9.03 -2.21
CA PHE A 95 -5.00 8.25 -2.65
C PHE A 95 -5.34 7.15 -1.65
N VAL A 96 -6.52 6.60 -1.77
CA VAL A 96 -6.97 5.44 -1.00
C VAL A 96 -6.83 4.19 -1.88
N MET A 97 -6.13 3.18 -1.37
CA MET A 97 -6.02 1.86 -1.99
C MET A 97 -6.99 0.90 -1.31
N ASP A 98 -7.70 0.12 -2.11
CA ASP A 98 -8.60 -0.92 -1.62
C ASP A 98 -8.21 -2.28 -2.23
N THR A 99 -8.19 -3.34 -1.44
CA THR A 99 -7.83 -4.69 -1.91
C THR A 99 -8.86 -5.30 -2.84
N LYS A 100 -10.09 -4.79 -2.83
CA LYS A 100 -11.10 -5.18 -3.81
C LYS A 100 -10.72 -4.61 -5.16
N LEU A 101 -10.40 -5.49 -6.10
CA LEU A 101 -10.01 -5.15 -7.46
C LEU A 101 -8.81 -4.18 -7.56
N MET A 102 -8.02 -4.03 -6.50
CA MET A 102 -6.95 -3.02 -6.42
C MET A 102 -7.42 -1.63 -6.85
N GLU A 103 -8.57 -1.23 -6.33
CA GLU A 103 -9.17 0.06 -6.65
C GLU A 103 -8.44 1.22 -5.98
N LEU A 104 -8.23 2.28 -6.74
CA LEU A 104 -7.74 3.56 -6.22
C LEU A 104 -8.89 4.56 -6.16
N ARG A 105 -8.98 5.27 -5.03
CA ARG A 105 -10.03 6.27 -4.81
C ARG A 105 -9.45 7.59 -4.33
N GLY A 106 -10.14 8.67 -4.66
CA GLY A 106 -9.84 9.99 -4.15
C GLY A 106 -8.42 10.46 -4.47
N VAL A 107 -7.95 10.17 -5.69
CA VAL A 107 -6.59 10.48 -6.11
C VAL A 107 -6.37 11.99 -6.17
N LYS A 108 -5.45 12.48 -5.34
CA LYS A 108 -4.92 13.84 -5.40
C LYS A 108 -3.58 13.79 -6.11
N MET A 109 -3.44 14.60 -7.13
CA MET A 109 -2.24 14.68 -7.97
C MET A 109 -1.83 16.13 -8.17
N PRO A 110 -0.56 16.39 -8.52
CA PRO A 110 -0.12 17.74 -8.90
C PRO A 110 -0.94 18.23 -10.09
N VAL A 111 -1.47 19.44 -9.99
CA VAL A 111 -2.25 20.05 -11.06
C VAL A 111 -1.58 21.36 -11.46
N VAL A 112 -1.20 21.45 -12.72
CA VAL A 112 -0.84 22.72 -13.35
C VAL A 112 -2.10 23.26 -14.02
N PRO A 113 -2.48 24.53 -13.78
CA PRO A 113 -3.61 25.13 -14.47
C PRO A 113 -3.39 25.14 -15.99
N LEU A 114 -4.23 24.38 -16.70
CA LEU A 114 -4.23 24.32 -18.16
C LEU A 114 -5.59 24.79 -18.66
N SER A 115 -5.62 25.56 -19.74
CA SER A 115 -6.85 26.12 -20.30
C SER A 115 -7.61 25.10 -21.17
N GLU A 116 -6.90 24.16 -21.79
CA GLU A 116 -7.49 23.20 -22.71
C GLU A 116 -7.87 21.89 -22.02
N ALA A 117 -9.08 21.40 -22.29
CA ALA A 117 -9.60 20.16 -21.69
C ALA A 117 -8.76 18.93 -22.08
N GLU A 118 -8.27 18.89 -23.31
CA GLU A 118 -7.43 17.79 -23.81
C GLU A 118 -6.11 17.69 -23.06
N LEU A 119 -5.42 18.81 -22.84
CA LEU A 119 -4.17 18.88 -22.09
C LEU A 119 -4.38 18.52 -20.61
N LYS A 120 -5.51 18.88 -20.02
CA LYS A 120 -5.88 18.45 -18.66
C LYS A 120 -6.03 16.94 -18.57
N MET A 121 -6.64 16.31 -19.56
CA MET A 121 -6.80 14.86 -19.61
C MET A 121 -5.46 14.16 -19.77
N GLU A 122 -4.61 14.63 -20.67
CA GLU A 122 -3.25 14.11 -20.86
C GLU A 122 -2.42 14.18 -19.56
N GLN A 123 -2.51 15.28 -18.84
CA GLN A 123 -1.84 15.44 -17.55
C GLN A 123 -2.33 14.44 -16.53
N ARG A 124 -3.63 14.21 -16.43
CA ARG A 124 -4.21 13.23 -15.53
C ARG A 124 -3.77 11.80 -15.87
N ILE A 125 -3.79 11.46 -17.16
CA ILE A 125 -3.34 10.15 -17.64
C ILE A 125 -1.86 9.94 -17.30
N PHE A 126 -1.03 10.95 -17.51
CA PHE A 126 0.39 10.89 -17.15
C PHE A 126 0.58 10.58 -15.67
N HIS A 127 -0.08 11.32 -14.77
CA HIS A 127 0.06 11.12 -13.34
C HIS A 127 -0.52 9.77 -12.86
N LEU A 128 -1.65 9.35 -13.38
CA LEU A 128 -2.20 8.02 -13.08
C LEU A 128 -1.26 6.91 -13.53
N SER A 129 -0.65 7.06 -14.70
CA SER A 129 0.35 6.11 -15.20
C SER A 129 1.58 6.02 -14.28
N GLN A 130 2.02 7.14 -13.71
CA GLN A 130 3.12 7.14 -12.72
C GLN A 130 2.74 6.40 -11.44
N ILE A 131 1.54 6.62 -10.93
CA ILE A 131 1.05 5.91 -9.74
C ILE A 131 1.01 4.40 -9.99
N TYR A 132 0.39 3.97 -11.08
CA TYR A 132 0.29 2.55 -11.42
C TYR A 132 1.66 1.91 -11.66
N ARG A 133 2.57 2.62 -12.29
CA ARG A 133 3.95 2.14 -12.49
C ARG A 133 4.66 1.88 -11.15
N MET A 134 4.53 2.81 -10.20
CA MET A 134 5.14 2.65 -8.88
C MET A 134 4.51 1.51 -8.09
N LEU A 135 3.18 1.40 -8.13
CA LEU A 135 2.47 0.30 -7.47
C LEU A 135 2.83 -1.07 -8.08
N GLU A 136 2.98 -1.14 -9.39
CA GLU A 136 3.43 -2.35 -10.07
C GLU A 136 4.84 -2.75 -9.64
N LEU A 137 5.77 -1.81 -9.56
CA LEU A 137 7.13 -2.08 -9.09
C LEU A 137 7.14 -2.57 -7.63
N LEU A 138 6.35 -1.96 -6.76
CA LEU A 138 6.18 -2.40 -5.37
C LEU A 138 5.58 -3.80 -5.29
N PHE A 139 4.55 -4.05 -6.08
CA PHE A 139 3.92 -5.38 -6.14
C PHE A 139 4.88 -6.44 -6.67
N ASN A 140 5.70 -6.13 -7.66
CA ASN A 140 6.70 -7.05 -8.19
C ASN A 140 7.78 -7.39 -7.16
N GLN A 141 8.21 -6.44 -6.33
CA GLN A 141 9.10 -6.72 -5.21
C GLN A 141 8.46 -7.68 -4.21
N PHE A 142 7.22 -7.41 -3.82
CA PHE A 142 6.46 -8.28 -2.95
C PHE A 142 6.29 -9.68 -3.54
N ALA A 143 5.88 -9.78 -4.81
CA ALA A 143 5.65 -11.04 -5.50
C ALA A 143 6.93 -11.88 -5.57
N SER A 144 8.07 -11.26 -5.86
CA SER A 144 9.36 -11.95 -5.88
C SER A 144 9.70 -12.58 -4.53
N LEU A 145 9.41 -11.89 -3.43
CA LEU A 145 9.59 -12.43 -2.08
C LEU A 145 8.57 -13.51 -1.76
N ARG A 146 7.30 -13.27 -2.12
CA ARG A 146 6.18 -14.16 -1.80
C ARG A 146 6.28 -15.52 -2.49
N LEU A 147 6.84 -15.54 -3.70
CA LEU A 147 7.01 -16.78 -4.50
C LEU A 147 8.25 -17.58 -4.09
N ASP A 148 9.14 -17.02 -3.30
CA ASP A 148 10.32 -17.71 -2.77
C ASP A 148 10.04 -18.06 -1.30
N ALA A 149 9.86 -19.36 -1.00
CA ALA A 149 9.46 -19.83 0.32
C ALA A 149 10.47 -19.45 1.44
N GLU A 150 11.75 -19.46 1.13
CA GLU A 150 12.80 -19.09 2.09
C GLU A 150 12.80 -17.59 2.39
N LYS A 151 12.75 -16.77 1.34
CA LYS A 151 12.69 -15.30 1.46
C LYS A 151 11.40 -14.86 2.12
N TRP A 152 10.28 -15.47 1.76
CA TRP A 152 9.00 -15.14 2.38
C TRP A 152 8.99 -15.53 3.87
N GLY A 153 9.55 -16.68 4.22
CA GLY A 153 9.71 -17.08 5.61
C GLY A 153 10.51 -16.08 6.43
N ALA A 154 11.58 -15.52 5.86
CA ALA A 154 12.36 -14.45 6.50
C ALA A 154 11.55 -13.16 6.66
N GLN A 155 10.77 -12.78 5.65
CA GLN A 155 9.87 -11.61 5.72
C GLN A 155 8.79 -11.76 6.79
N VAL A 156 8.20 -12.94 6.90
CA VAL A 156 7.19 -13.24 7.94
C VAL A 156 7.80 -13.10 9.35
N LYS A 157 9.03 -13.54 9.55
CA LYS A 157 9.73 -13.34 10.83
C LYS A 157 9.93 -11.87 11.15
N GLU A 158 10.36 -11.06 10.19
CA GLU A 158 10.53 -9.62 10.37
C GLU A 158 9.20 -8.93 10.68
N ILE A 159 8.14 -9.28 9.97
CA ILE A 159 6.79 -8.75 10.21
C ILE A 159 6.33 -9.09 11.63
N ASN A 160 6.46 -10.35 12.03
CA ASN A 160 6.07 -10.79 13.36
C ASN A 160 6.89 -10.10 14.46
N GLN A 161 8.18 -9.92 14.24
CA GLN A 161 9.03 -9.19 15.18
C GLN A 161 8.57 -7.73 15.31
N TRP A 162 8.30 -7.04 14.20
CA TRP A 162 7.77 -5.68 14.22
C TRP A 162 6.43 -5.58 14.95
N LEU A 163 5.54 -6.57 14.78
CA LEU A 163 4.25 -6.61 15.45
C LEU A 163 4.38 -6.77 16.98
N LEU A 164 5.45 -7.40 17.45
CA LEU A 164 5.72 -7.58 18.88
C LEU A 164 6.41 -6.38 19.53
N GLU A 165 7.02 -5.50 18.74
CA GLU A 165 7.62 -4.27 19.24
C GLU A 165 6.54 -3.30 19.72
N GLU A 166 6.81 -2.59 20.82
CA GLU A 166 5.91 -1.54 21.25
C GLU A 166 6.04 -0.31 20.34
N PRO A 167 4.92 0.32 19.96
CA PRO A 167 4.97 1.57 19.21
C PRO A 167 5.67 2.66 20.02
N SER A 168 6.65 3.28 19.40
CA SER A 168 7.39 4.41 20.01
C SER A 168 6.58 5.70 19.99
#